data_09f930ecb5eccb80e3c54c83526a71ab
#
_entry.id   09f930ecb5eccb80e3c54c83526a71ab
#
_cell.length_a   1.000
_cell.length_b   1.000
_cell.length_c   1.000
_cell.angle_alpha   90.00
_cell.angle_beta   90.00
_cell.angle_gamma   90.00
#
_symmetry.space_group_name_H-M   'P 1'
#
loop_
_entity.id
_entity.type
_entity.pdbx_description
1 polymer ?
#
loop_
_entity_poly.entity_id
_entity_poly.type
_entity_poly.pdbx_seq_one_letter_code
_entity_poly.pdbx_strand_id
1 'polypeptide(L)'
;MALATPRFWYQRRPNWQAQLLRPWGWLYGRAVACHRASSQPLRLPLPLLSIGNITLGGTGKTPLVIALAREFSRRGLRPAVLTRGYGSGRRGPLLVRGDQPVAAVGDEALELAHALAGHGVMVWAGSDRVAAAGLALAAGADLLLLDDGLQHWRLARDCDVTVLDASQRLGNGLTFPAGPLREPAPALGRAQLLVLTGAGDPSPTGLPWPAAQPWLAVPASLVLPVELMGRPLLAFCGIGLPQKFFAALAQRGCRLVGREEFPDHHPYARADLERLLALARAKENATLVTTVKDWQRLAGLLQDGPEGRVVPIPLQLDGDAVAQLADQVLIQLAQRFPYLEGVRHG
;
A
#
# COMPACT_ATOMS: atom_id res chain seq x y z
N MET A 1 15.87 3.12 13.61
CA MET A 1 15.84 1.66 13.44
C MET A 1 14.39 1.25 13.18
N ALA A 2 14.07 0.78 11.97
CA ALA A 2 12.79 0.15 11.72
C ALA A 2 12.79 -1.20 12.46
N LEU A 3 11.90 -1.37 13.44
CA LEU A 3 11.76 -2.63 14.15
C LEU A 3 11.15 -3.66 13.20
N ALA A 4 11.83 -4.78 13.02
CA ALA A 4 11.27 -5.89 12.25
C ALA A 4 9.92 -6.30 12.84
N THR A 5 8.96 -6.59 11.97
CA THR A 5 7.62 -7.01 12.40
C THR A 5 7.70 -8.27 13.25
N PRO A 6 7.21 -8.28 14.49
CA PRO A 6 7.33 -9.42 15.38
C PRO A 6 6.58 -10.64 14.83
N ARG A 7 7.24 -11.79 14.76
CA ARG A 7 6.65 -13.03 14.25
C ARG A 7 5.39 -13.46 15.02
N PHE A 8 5.30 -13.17 16.31
CA PHE A 8 4.15 -13.55 17.14
C PHE A 8 2.86 -12.80 16.78
N TRP A 9 2.93 -11.67 16.05
CA TRP A 9 1.74 -10.96 15.59
C TRP A 9 0.90 -11.77 14.61
N TYR A 10 1.52 -12.70 13.88
CA TYR A 10 0.85 -13.50 12.84
C TYR A 10 0.65 -14.97 13.24
N GLN A 11 0.82 -15.28 14.53
CA GLN A 11 0.44 -16.58 15.08
C GLN A 11 -1.06 -16.60 15.33
N ARG A 12 -1.75 -17.68 14.92
CA ARG A 12 -3.21 -17.82 15.10
C ARG A 12 -3.67 -17.71 16.55
N ARG A 13 -2.81 -18.09 17.50
CA ARG A 13 -3.07 -17.95 18.94
C ARG A 13 -2.03 -17.01 19.56
N PRO A 14 -2.45 -16.02 20.37
CA PRO A 14 -1.53 -15.13 21.07
C PRO A 14 -0.60 -15.96 21.97
N ASN A 15 0.72 -15.80 21.78
CA ASN A 15 1.73 -16.41 22.65
C ASN A 15 1.88 -15.61 23.94
N TRP A 16 2.80 -16.06 24.85
CA TRP A 16 3.03 -15.37 26.12
C TRP A 16 3.47 -13.90 25.96
N GLN A 17 4.25 -13.56 24.93
CA GLN A 17 4.68 -12.18 24.63
C GLN A 17 3.49 -11.29 24.30
N ALA A 18 2.58 -11.78 23.45
CA ALA A 18 1.35 -11.09 23.10
C ALA A 18 0.44 -10.88 24.33
N GLN A 19 0.36 -11.90 25.21
CA GLN A 19 -0.43 -11.80 26.44
C GLN A 19 0.14 -10.77 27.42
N LEU A 20 1.47 -10.71 27.57
CA LEU A 20 2.14 -9.70 28.40
C LEU A 20 1.90 -8.27 27.89
N LEU A 21 1.87 -8.08 26.56
CA LEU A 21 1.66 -6.78 25.94
C LEU A 21 0.18 -6.39 25.82
N ARG A 22 -0.75 -7.29 26.10
CA ARG A 22 -2.20 -7.08 25.93
C ARG A 22 -2.76 -5.85 26.65
N PRO A 23 -2.36 -5.54 27.92
CA PRO A 23 -2.82 -4.32 28.59
C PRO A 23 -2.44 -3.04 27.83
N TRP A 24 -1.23 -2.99 27.29
CA TRP A 24 -0.75 -1.86 26.50
C TRP A 24 -1.48 -1.75 25.16
N GLY A 25 -1.79 -2.89 24.52
CA GLY A 25 -2.64 -2.93 23.34
C GLY A 25 -4.05 -2.38 23.61
N TRP A 26 -4.64 -2.71 24.73
CA TRP A 26 -5.95 -2.16 25.15
C TRP A 26 -5.89 -0.65 25.38
N LEU A 27 -4.87 -0.15 26.08
CA LEU A 27 -4.67 1.29 26.29
C LEU A 27 -4.49 2.04 24.96
N TYR A 28 -3.67 1.50 24.06
CA TYR A 28 -3.48 2.05 22.73
C TYR A 28 -4.81 2.12 21.95
N GLY A 29 -5.58 1.03 21.92
CA GLY A 29 -6.88 1.00 21.27
C GLY A 29 -7.87 2.02 21.83
N ARG A 30 -7.87 2.24 23.15
CA ARG A 30 -8.68 3.29 23.78
C ARG A 30 -8.21 4.69 23.42
N ALA A 31 -6.90 4.93 23.39
CA ALA A 31 -6.34 6.22 22.98
C ALA A 31 -6.73 6.56 21.54
N VAL A 32 -6.65 5.60 20.62
CA VAL A 32 -7.10 5.77 19.23
C VAL A 32 -8.60 6.07 19.16
N ALA A 33 -9.42 5.35 19.93
CA ALA A 33 -10.86 5.58 19.96
C ALA A 33 -11.22 6.97 20.51
N CYS A 34 -10.55 7.44 21.58
CA CYS A 34 -10.71 8.79 22.13
C CYS A 34 -10.29 9.86 21.12
N HIS A 35 -9.13 9.69 20.47
CA HIS A 35 -8.67 10.62 19.44
C HIS A 35 -9.66 10.72 18.28
N ARG A 36 -10.24 9.61 17.85
CA ARG A 36 -11.28 9.60 16.83
C ARG A 36 -12.54 10.36 17.31
N ALA A 37 -13.00 10.09 18.53
CA ALA A 37 -14.20 10.71 19.08
C ALA A 37 -14.08 12.23 19.28
N SER A 38 -12.86 12.71 19.56
CA SER A 38 -12.57 14.15 19.71
C SER A 38 -12.30 14.86 18.38
N SER A 39 -12.18 14.13 17.27
CA SER A 39 -11.90 14.72 15.97
C SER A 39 -13.16 15.36 15.38
N GLN A 40 -13.00 16.53 14.79
CA GLN A 40 -14.05 17.23 14.01
C GLN A 40 -13.67 17.15 12.52
N PRO A 41 -14.25 16.22 11.76
CA PRO A 41 -13.88 16.04 10.38
C PRO A 41 -14.40 17.17 9.49
N LEU A 42 -13.51 17.81 8.75
CA LEU A 42 -13.87 18.77 7.72
C LEU A 42 -14.50 18.03 6.53
N ARG A 43 -15.66 18.45 6.10
CA ARG A 43 -16.35 17.94 4.92
C ARG A 43 -16.03 18.80 3.70
N LEU A 44 -15.60 18.13 2.64
CA LEU A 44 -15.23 18.79 1.39
C LEU A 44 -16.40 18.79 0.38
N PRO A 45 -16.40 19.72 -0.59
CA PRO A 45 -17.37 19.73 -1.69
C PRO A 45 -17.07 18.70 -2.79
N LEU A 46 -16.06 17.89 -2.62
CA LEU A 46 -15.61 16.82 -3.51
C LEU A 46 -15.80 15.44 -2.89
N PRO A 47 -16.03 14.39 -3.68
CA PRO A 47 -16.01 13.03 -3.21
C PRO A 47 -14.62 12.66 -2.69
N LEU A 48 -14.58 12.05 -1.52
CA LEU A 48 -13.38 11.62 -0.83
C LEU A 48 -13.42 10.12 -0.55
N LEU A 49 -12.64 9.37 -1.32
CA LEU A 49 -12.37 7.96 -1.12
C LEU A 49 -11.16 7.78 -0.20
N SER A 50 -11.28 6.95 0.82
CA SER A 50 -10.13 6.54 1.64
C SER A 50 -9.81 5.07 1.37
N ILE A 51 -8.56 4.80 1.10
CA ILE A 51 -8.03 3.44 0.97
C ILE A 51 -7.05 3.24 2.11
N GLY A 52 -7.35 2.27 2.99
CA GLY A 52 -6.54 2.08 4.19
C GLY A 52 -6.60 0.66 4.72
N ASN A 53 -6.03 0.44 5.88
CA ASN A 53 -6.13 -0.83 6.60
C ASN A 53 -6.13 -0.60 8.11
N ILE A 54 -6.54 -1.62 8.86
CA ILE A 54 -6.47 -1.63 10.32
C ILE A 54 -5.27 -2.39 10.86
N THR A 55 -4.41 -2.95 9.98
CA THR A 55 -3.20 -3.68 10.36
C THR A 55 -1.94 -2.88 10.07
N LEU A 56 -0.89 -3.09 10.85
CA LEU A 56 0.46 -2.66 10.52
C LEU A 56 1.07 -3.61 9.49
N GLY A 57 1.87 -3.08 8.56
CA GLY A 57 2.54 -3.85 7.51
C GLY A 57 1.95 -3.64 6.11
N GLY A 58 2.58 -4.26 5.13
CA GLY A 58 2.21 -4.13 3.71
C GLY A 58 1.01 -5.01 3.36
N THR A 59 -0.13 -4.41 3.10
CA THR A 59 -1.38 -5.09 2.71
C THR A 59 -1.76 -4.86 1.25
N GLY A 60 -0.86 -4.27 0.44
CA GLY A 60 -1.17 -3.98 -0.97
C GLY A 60 -1.99 -2.69 -1.20
N LYS A 61 -2.03 -1.77 -0.22
CA LYS A 61 -2.76 -0.48 -0.37
C LYS A 61 -2.27 0.36 -1.54
N THR A 62 -0.99 0.64 -1.59
CA THR A 62 -0.41 1.51 -2.63
C THR A 62 -0.67 0.99 -4.05
N PRO A 63 -0.47 -0.29 -4.37
CA PRO A 63 -0.90 -0.85 -5.66
C PRO A 63 -2.39 -0.65 -5.95
N LEU A 64 -3.26 -0.79 -4.93
CA LEU A 64 -4.70 -0.58 -5.10
C LEU A 64 -5.05 0.89 -5.34
N VAL A 65 -4.41 1.82 -4.63
CA VAL A 65 -4.56 3.27 -4.87
C VAL A 65 -4.17 3.62 -6.30
N ILE A 66 -3.03 3.10 -6.79
CA ILE A 66 -2.56 3.31 -8.16
C ILE A 66 -3.58 2.78 -9.17
N ALA A 67 -4.04 1.54 -8.97
CA ALA A 67 -4.97 0.89 -9.89
C ALA A 67 -6.31 1.64 -9.96
N LEU A 68 -6.89 2.01 -8.81
CA LEU A 68 -8.14 2.77 -8.76
C LEU A 68 -7.99 4.19 -9.32
N ALA A 69 -6.90 4.88 -9.02
CA ALA A 69 -6.66 6.21 -9.55
C ALA A 69 -6.56 6.21 -11.08
N ARG A 70 -5.88 5.21 -11.66
CA ARG A 70 -5.83 5.01 -13.11
C ARG A 70 -7.19 4.70 -13.70
N GLU A 71 -7.95 3.82 -13.04
CA GLU A 71 -9.27 3.42 -13.50
C GLU A 71 -10.26 4.60 -13.48
N PHE A 72 -10.27 5.41 -12.41
CA PHE A 72 -11.09 6.61 -12.37
C PHE A 72 -10.69 7.64 -13.42
N SER A 73 -9.38 7.80 -13.66
CA SER A 73 -8.90 8.68 -14.74
C SER A 73 -9.32 8.17 -16.12
N ARG A 74 -9.23 6.86 -16.36
CA ARG A 74 -9.71 6.23 -17.60
C ARG A 74 -11.21 6.48 -17.84
N ARG A 75 -11.99 6.59 -16.77
CA ARG A 75 -13.43 6.92 -16.80
C ARG A 75 -13.72 8.43 -16.89
N GLY A 76 -12.71 9.25 -17.13
CA GLY A 76 -12.84 10.69 -17.37
C GLY A 76 -12.85 11.56 -16.12
N LEU A 77 -12.63 11.00 -14.92
CA LEU A 77 -12.42 11.80 -13.70
C LEU A 77 -10.99 12.37 -13.65
N ARG A 78 -10.80 13.40 -12.84
CA ARG A 78 -9.48 14.00 -12.52
C ARG A 78 -9.10 13.71 -11.07
N PRO A 79 -8.59 12.49 -10.78
CA PRO A 79 -8.30 12.11 -9.41
C PRO A 79 -7.07 12.81 -8.87
N ALA A 80 -7.08 13.11 -7.56
CA ALA A 80 -5.89 13.50 -6.83
C ALA A 80 -5.64 12.54 -5.65
N VAL A 81 -4.44 11.95 -5.60
CA VAL A 81 -4.00 11.08 -4.51
C VAL A 81 -3.33 11.93 -3.44
N LEU A 82 -3.79 11.80 -2.21
CA LEU A 82 -3.25 12.48 -1.03
C LEU A 82 -2.51 11.46 -0.16
N THR A 83 -1.19 11.57 -0.07
CA THR A 83 -0.35 10.70 0.76
C THR A 83 0.34 11.48 1.87
N ARG A 84 0.80 10.76 2.90
CA ARG A 84 1.45 11.39 4.06
C ARG A 84 2.83 11.98 3.75
N GLY A 85 3.51 11.45 2.73
CA GLY A 85 4.91 11.82 2.46
C GLY A 85 5.82 11.37 3.61
N TYR A 86 5.67 10.12 4.05
CA TYR A 86 6.49 9.56 5.13
C TYR A 86 7.96 9.67 4.81
N GLY A 87 8.79 10.11 5.80
CA GLY A 87 10.22 10.31 5.60
C GLY A 87 10.60 11.68 5.02
N SER A 88 9.64 12.49 4.55
CA SER A 88 9.91 13.88 4.18
C SER A 88 9.97 14.76 5.43
N GLY A 89 10.99 15.59 5.57
CA GLY A 89 11.10 16.56 6.67
C GLY A 89 10.11 17.74 6.58
N ARG A 90 9.20 17.74 5.60
CA ARG A 90 8.28 18.85 5.31
C ARG A 90 6.95 18.74 6.03
N ARG A 91 6.44 19.90 6.48
CA ARG A 91 5.11 20.00 7.11
C ARG A 91 4.00 20.37 6.13
N GLY A 92 4.27 21.15 5.09
CA GLY A 92 3.28 21.60 4.11
C GLY A 92 3.10 20.65 2.93
N PRO A 93 1.92 20.66 2.27
CA PRO A 93 1.66 19.81 1.12
C PRO A 93 2.49 20.26 -0.11
N LEU A 94 2.93 19.28 -0.89
CA LEU A 94 3.70 19.47 -2.11
C LEU A 94 3.13 18.61 -3.23
N LEU A 95 2.94 19.19 -4.42
CA LEU A 95 2.64 18.43 -5.63
C LEU A 95 3.88 17.63 -6.05
N VAL A 96 3.72 16.32 -6.16
CA VAL A 96 4.81 15.40 -6.50
C VAL A 96 4.88 15.24 -8.01
N ARG A 97 6.01 15.60 -8.61
CA ARG A 97 6.24 15.55 -10.07
C ARG A 97 7.12 14.38 -10.52
N GLY A 98 7.69 13.63 -9.58
CA GLY A 98 8.56 12.49 -9.87
C GLY A 98 10.06 12.83 -9.98
N ASP A 99 10.44 14.08 -10.16
CA ASP A 99 11.83 14.56 -10.25
C ASP A 99 12.42 15.04 -8.92
N GLN A 100 11.59 15.09 -7.87
CA GLN A 100 12.03 15.55 -6.55
C GLN A 100 12.84 14.46 -5.83
N PRO A 101 13.79 14.86 -4.96
CA PRO A 101 14.51 13.91 -4.14
C PRO A 101 13.59 13.24 -3.11
N VAL A 102 13.85 11.96 -2.81
CA VAL A 102 13.09 11.16 -1.81
C VAL A 102 12.95 11.91 -0.48
N ALA A 103 14.02 12.59 -0.02
CA ALA A 103 14.01 13.36 1.22
C ALA A 103 13.00 14.52 1.25
N ALA A 104 12.56 15.00 0.09
CA ALA A 104 11.59 16.09 -0.02
C ALA A 104 10.14 15.63 0.03
N VAL A 105 9.81 14.45 -0.52
CA VAL A 105 8.44 13.99 -0.72
C VAL A 105 8.15 12.62 -0.10
N GLY A 106 9.17 11.82 0.19
CA GLY A 106 9.05 10.45 0.68
C GLY A 106 9.01 9.43 -0.48
N ASP A 107 9.45 8.19 -0.18
CA ASP A 107 9.52 7.10 -1.15
C ASP A 107 8.14 6.67 -1.69
N GLU A 108 7.14 6.54 -0.83
CA GLU A 108 5.77 6.17 -1.24
C GLU A 108 5.14 7.22 -2.18
N ALA A 109 5.40 8.51 -1.93
CA ALA A 109 4.87 9.57 -2.77
C ALA A 109 5.52 9.57 -4.17
N LEU A 110 6.81 9.29 -4.26
CA LEU A 110 7.51 9.14 -5.54
C LEU A 110 7.03 7.89 -6.29
N GLU A 111 6.82 6.76 -5.60
CA GLU A 111 6.25 5.55 -6.19
C GLU A 111 4.90 5.86 -6.84
N LEU A 112 4.02 6.56 -6.12
CA LEU A 112 2.72 6.98 -6.63
C LEU A 112 2.88 7.90 -7.85
N ALA A 113 3.74 8.92 -7.78
CA ALA A 113 3.93 9.86 -8.88
C ALA A 113 4.48 9.20 -10.15
N HIS A 114 5.49 8.33 -10.02
CA HIS A 114 6.04 7.58 -11.15
C HIS A 114 5.01 6.63 -11.77
N ALA A 115 4.29 5.88 -10.91
CA ALA A 115 3.28 4.95 -11.38
C ALA A 115 2.09 5.64 -12.06
N LEU A 116 1.74 6.88 -11.64
CA LEU A 116 0.61 7.62 -12.15
C LEU A 116 1.00 8.66 -13.24
N ALA A 117 2.28 8.74 -13.59
CA ALA A 117 2.76 9.62 -14.66
C ALA A 117 2.04 9.32 -15.98
N GLY A 118 1.61 10.38 -16.68
CA GLY A 118 0.88 10.25 -17.95
C GLY A 118 -0.60 9.86 -17.83
N HIS A 119 -1.10 9.56 -16.63
CA HIS A 119 -2.51 9.18 -16.41
C HIS A 119 -3.42 10.34 -15.99
N GLY A 120 -2.96 11.59 -16.00
CA GLY A 120 -3.79 12.73 -15.59
C GLY A 120 -4.14 12.77 -14.09
N VAL A 121 -3.43 12.01 -13.28
CA VAL A 121 -3.64 11.92 -11.81
C VAL A 121 -2.64 12.82 -11.10
N MET A 122 -3.11 13.64 -10.18
CA MET A 122 -2.26 14.45 -9.32
C MET A 122 -1.85 13.68 -8.08
N VAL A 123 -0.61 13.83 -7.60
CA VAL A 123 -0.15 13.27 -6.34
C VAL A 123 0.32 14.39 -5.42
N TRP A 124 -0.28 14.50 -4.24
CA TRP A 124 0.08 15.48 -3.22
C TRP A 124 0.63 14.77 -1.98
N ALA A 125 1.84 15.15 -1.57
CA ALA A 125 2.49 14.61 -0.37
C ALA A 125 2.51 15.66 0.73
N GLY A 126 2.15 15.27 1.95
CA GLY A 126 2.23 16.12 3.12
C GLY A 126 1.44 15.61 4.32
N SER A 127 1.89 15.96 5.52
CA SER A 127 1.21 15.57 6.77
C SER A 127 -0.14 16.29 6.94
N ASP A 128 -0.27 17.54 6.43
CA ASP A 128 -1.54 18.27 6.42
C ASP A 128 -2.34 17.94 5.16
N ARG A 129 -3.09 16.83 5.22
CA ARG A 129 -3.94 16.37 4.11
C ARG A 129 -5.16 17.27 3.88
N VAL A 130 -5.54 18.08 4.87
CA VAL A 130 -6.62 19.07 4.71
C VAL A 130 -6.16 20.18 3.76
N ALA A 131 -4.98 20.73 4.01
CA ALA A 131 -4.38 21.70 3.09
C ALA A 131 -4.09 21.11 1.70
N ALA A 132 -3.61 19.84 1.65
CA ALA A 132 -3.41 19.14 0.37
C ALA A 132 -4.71 18.99 -0.44
N ALA A 133 -5.81 18.67 0.23
CA ALA A 133 -7.13 18.56 -0.40
C ALA A 133 -7.61 19.90 -0.98
N GLY A 134 -7.39 21.02 -0.26
CA GLY A 134 -7.71 22.36 -0.76
C GLY A 134 -6.91 22.72 -2.02
N LEU A 135 -5.61 22.39 -2.05
CA LEU A 135 -4.76 22.62 -3.22
C LEU A 135 -5.14 21.73 -4.40
N ALA A 136 -5.49 20.46 -4.14
CA ALA A 136 -5.97 19.55 -5.19
C ALA A 136 -7.29 20.05 -5.81
N LEU A 137 -8.22 20.52 -4.97
CA LEU A 137 -9.47 21.14 -5.44
C LEU A 137 -9.18 22.37 -6.31
N ALA A 138 -8.32 23.28 -5.86
CA ALA A 138 -7.94 24.48 -6.62
C ALA A 138 -7.23 24.14 -7.94
N ALA A 139 -6.52 23.00 -7.99
CA ALA A 139 -5.89 22.48 -9.20
C ALA A 139 -6.88 21.75 -10.14
N GLY A 140 -8.15 21.67 -9.77
CA GLY A 140 -9.22 21.12 -10.61
C GLY A 140 -9.45 19.62 -10.43
N ALA A 141 -9.04 19.01 -9.31
CA ALA A 141 -9.46 17.65 -8.98
C ALA A 141 -10.97 17.58 -8.77
N ASP A 142 -11.58 16.47 -9.19
CA ASP A 142 -13.00 16.18 -8.99
C ASP A 142 -13.23 14.91 -8.14
N LEU A 143 -12.17 14.18 -7.83
CA LEU A 143 -12.16 13.04 -6.92
C LEU A 143 -10.86 13.04 -6.09
N LEU A 144 -10.98 12.84 -4.78
CA LEU A 144 -9.82 12.69 -3.88
C LEU A 144 -9.67 11.24 -3.41
N LEU A 145 -8.45 10.72 -3.42
CA LEU A 145 -8.08 9.42 -2.86
C LEU A 145 -7.09 9.64 -1.71
N LEU A 146 -7.43 9.18 -0.50
CA LEU A 146 -6.49 9.14 0.62
C LEU A 146 -5.75 7.82 0.62
N ASP A 147 -4.44 7.86 0.42
CA ASP A 147 -3.56 6.72 0.68
C ASP A 147 -3.30 6.61 2.19
N ASP A 148 -3.54 5.41 2.74
CA ASP A 148 -3.52 5.12 4.18
C ASP A 148 -4.39 6.09 5.00
N GLY A 149 -5.63 6.30 4.51
CA GLY A 149 -6.54 7.33 5.04
C GLY A 149 -7.43 6.90 6.21
N LEU A 150 -7.52 5.61 6.55
CA LEU A 150 -8.53 5.08 7.49
C LEU A 150 -8.42 5.70 8.89
N GLN A 151 -7.22 6.05 9.34
CA GLN A 151 -6.95 6.73 10.62
C GLN A 151 -6.80 8.25 10.48
N HIS A 152 -7.15 8.84 9.33
CA HIS A 152 -7.10 10.29 9.15
C HIS A 152 -8.45 10.93 9.48
N TRP A 153 -8.70 11.22 10.74
CA TRP A 153 -9.99 11.70 11.26
C TRP A 153 -10.32 13.17 10.95
N ARG A 154 -9.36 13.96 10.43
CA ARG A 154 -9.57 15.39 10.13
C ARG A 154 -10.36 15.66 8.84
N LEU A 155 -10.55 14.67 7.99
CA LEU A 155 -11.35 14.76 6.78
C LEU A 155 -12.54 13.79 6.87
N ALA A 156 -13.74 14.27 6.53
CA ALA A 156 -14.93 13.44 6.39
C ALA A 156 -14.84 12.68 5.07
N ARG A 157 -14.78 11.36 5.15
CA ARG A 157 -14.71 10.48 3.98
C ARG A 157 -16.11 10.07 3.56
N ASP A 158 -16.30 9.94 2.25
CA ASP A 158 -17.58 9.54 1.67
C ASP A 158 -17.61 8.02 1.40
N CYS A 159 -16.43 7.42 1.21
CA CYS A 159 -16.27 5.96 1.11
C CYS A 159 -14.94 5.56 1.76
N ASP A 160 -14.97 4.58 2.66
CA ASP A 160 -13.78 3.91 3.21
C ASP A 160 -13.67 2.50 2.59
N VAL A 161 -12.55 2.24 1.91
CA VAL A 161 -12.14 0.91 1.45
C VAL A 161 -11.07 0.39 2.39
N THR A 162 -11.35 -0.70 3.08
CA THR A 162 -10.34 -1.36 3.92
C THR A 162 -9.72 -2.53 3.18
N VAL A 163 -8.39 -2.53 3.13
CA VAL A 163 -7.60 -3.57 2.45
C VAL A 163 -7.00 -4.51 3.49
N LEU A 164 -7.23 -5.80 3.34
CA LEU A 164 -6.58 -6.83 4.14
C LEU A 164 -5.88 -7.84 3.23
N ASP A 165 -4.75 -8.32 3.70
CA ASP A 165 -4.09 -9.46 3.07
C ASP A 165 -4.79 -10.76 3.46
N ALA A 166 -5.24 -11.55 2.48
CA ALA A 166 -6.02 -12.77 2.70
C ALA A 166 -5.26 -13.83 3.49
N SER A 167 -3.92 -13.88 3.39
CA SER A 167 -3.10 -14.84 4.12
C SER A 167 -2.87 -14.47 5.58
N GLN A 168 -2.80 -13.17 5.89
CA GLN A 168 -2.49 -12.68 7.23
C GLN A 168 -3.71 -12.19 8.00
N ARG A 169 -4.72 -11.71 7.27
CA ARG A 169 -5.98 -11.23 7.85
C ARG A 169 -5.74 -10.20 8.99
N LEU A 170 -6.21 -10.51 10.18
CA LEU A 170 -6.03 -9.67 11.38
C LEU A 170 -4.85 -10.12 12.28
N GLY A 171 -4.02 -11.07 11.79
CA GLY A 171 -2.97 -11.68 12.60
C GLY A 171 -3.52 -12.37 13.83
N ASN A 172 -2.92 -12.09 15.01
CA ASN A 172 -3.40 -12.61 16.30
C ASN A 172 -4.63 -11.87 16.87
N GLY A 173 -5.20 -10.89 16.14
CA GLY A 173 -6.41 -10.14 16.50
C GLY A 173 -6.21 -9.07 17.58
N LEU A 174 -4.98 -8.83 18.05
CA LEU A 174 -4.69 -7.86 19.11
C LEU A 174 -4.19 -6.53 18.53
N THR A 175 -4.43 -5.46 19.28
CA THR A 175 -3.93 -4.12 18.96
C THR A 175 -2.45 -3.97 19.30
N PHE A 176 -1.76 -3.07 18.59
CA PHE A 176 -0.38 -2.69 18.87
C PHE A 176 -0.19 -2.28 20.35
N PRO A 177 0.89 -2.72 21.03
CA PRO A 177 2.01 -3.54 20.56
C PRO A 177 1.80 -5.06 20.70
N ALA A 178 0.67 -5.53 21.23
CA ALA A 178 0.38 -6.95 21.44
C ALA A 178 0.11 -7.72 20.15
N GLY A 179 -0.30 -7.03 19.10
CA GLY A 179 -0.58 -7.56 17.79
C GLY A 179 -0.46 -6.49 16.70
N PRO A 180 -0.81 -6.83 15.45
CA PRO A 180 -0.60 -5.95 14.32
C PRO A 180 -1.68 -4.86 14.18
N LEU A 181 -2.74 -4.85 14.98
CA LEU A 181 -3.89 -3.97 14.72
C LEU A 181 -3.62 -2.53 15.17
N ARG A 182 -3.89 -1.56 14.30
CA ARG A 182 -3.90 -0.11 14.58
C ARG A 182 -5.13 0.30 15.37
N GLU A 183 -6.20 -0.48 15.28
CA GLU A 183 -7.49 -0.29 15.93
C GLU A 183 -8.07 -1.65 16.32
N PRO A 184 -8.97 -1.74 17.32
CA PRO A 184 -9.63 -3.00 17.63
C PRO A 184 -10.34 -3.61 16.41
N ALA A 185 -10.34 -4.93 16.29
CA ALA A 185 -10.87 -5.66 15.13
C ALA A 185 -12.29 -5.24 14.69
N PRO A 186 -13.25 -4.91 15.58
CA PRO A 186 -14.58 -4.42 15.18
C PRO A 186 -14.56 -3.12 14.38
N ALA A 187 -13.46 -2.35 14.43
CA ALA A 187 -13.28 -1.15 13.62
C ALA A 187 -13.34 -1.42 12.11
N LEU A 188 -13.08 -2.66 11.70
CA LEU A 188 -13.19 -3.11 10.31
C LEU A 188 -14.58 -2.81 9.73
N GLY A 189 -15.65 -3.06 10.50
CA GLY A 189 -17.04 -2.87 10.07
C GLY A 189 -17.48 -1.41 9.86
N ARG A 190 -16.60 -0.42 10.05
CA ARG A 190 -16.90 0.99 9.72
C ARG A 190 -16.70 1.30 8.23
N ALA A 191 -15.89 0.53 7.53
CA ALA A 191 -15.65 0.73 6.12
C ALA A 191 -16.87 0.28 5.30
N GLN A 192 -17.12 0.93 4.17
CA GLN A 192 -18.19 0.57 3.25
C GLN A 192 -17.81 -0.63 2.40
N LEU A 193 -16.52 -0.82 2.13
CA LEU A 193 -16.01 -1.87 1.26
C LEU A 193 -14.80 -2.57 1.90
N LEU A 194 -14.77 -3.91 1.82
CA LEU A 194 -13.60 -4.71 2.18
C LEU A 194 -12.96 -5.27 0.92
N VAL A 195 -11.66 -5.09 0.79
CA VAL A 195 -10.85 -5.70 -0.25
C VAL A 195 -9.89 -6.70 0.36
N LEU A 196 -9.92 -7.93 -0.14
CA LEU A 196 -8.98 -8.99 0.21
C LEU A 196 -7.96 -9.15 -0.93
N THR A 197 -6.68 -8.98 -0.62
CA THR A 197 -5.56 -9.09 -1.58
C THR A 197 -4.63 -10.25 -1.23
N GLY A 198 -3.75 -10.60 -2.15
CA GLY A 198 -2.72 -11.62 -1.93
C GLY A 198 -3.24 -13.05 -1.99
N ALA A 199 -2.36 -14.01 -1.65
CA ALA A 199 -2.68 -15.42 -1.62
C ALA A 199 -3.37 -15.81 -0.30
N GLY A 200 -4.36 -16.68 -0.35
CA GLY A 200 -5.09 -17.18 0.82
C GLY A 200 -6.58 -17.33 0.54
N ASP A 201 -7.36 -17.56 1.60
CA ASP A 201 -8.81 -17.61 1.48
C ASP A 201 -9.35 -16.20 1.19
N PRO A 202 -9.91 -15.95 0.01
CA PRO A 202 -10.43 -14.63 -0.36
C PRO A 202 -11.79 -14.31 0.30
N SER A 203 -12.31 -15.15 1.20
CA SER A 203 -13.60 -14.97 1.89
C SER A 203 -13.45 -14.10 3.15
N PRO A 204 -14.41 -13.24 3.51
CA PRO A 204 -14.43 -12.51 4.78
C PRO A 204 -14.84 -13.39 5.98
N THR A 205 -15.07 -14.69 5.77
CA THR A 205 -15.48 -15.62 6.83
C THR A 205 -14.53 -15.56 8.02
N GLY A 206 -15.09 -15.40 9.23
CA GLY A 206 -14.31 -15.27 10.47
C GLY A 206 -13.68 -13.89 10.70
N LEU A 207 -13.95 -12.91 9.85
CA LEU A 207 -13.66 -11.50 10.11
C LEU A 207 -14.88 -10.82 10.75
N PRO A 208 -14.70 -9.77 11.59
CA PRO A 208 -15.81 -8.96 12.10
C PRO A 208 -16.29 -7.99 11.00
N TRP A 209 -16.68 -8.55 9.87
CA TRP A 209 -17.21 -7.85 8.71
C TRP A 209 -18.72 -8.06 8.63
N PRO A 210 -19.53 -6.98 8.54
CA PRO A 210 -20.97 -7.12 8.45
C PRO A 210 -21.39 -7.85 7.18
N ALA A 211 -22.27 -8.87 7.31
CA ALA A 211 -22.68 -9.70 6.17
C ALA A 211 -23.37 -8.92 5.04
N ALA A 212 -24.01 -7.79 5.37
CA ALA A 212 -24.70 -6.93 4.41
C ALA A 212 -23.77 -5.99 3.65
N GLN A 213 -22.51 -5.82 4.10
CA GLN A 213 -21.56 -4.95 3.44
C GLN A 213 -20.80 -5.66 2.33
N PRO A 214 -20.60 -5.02 1.17
CA PRO A 214 -19.91 -5.63 0.04
C PRO A 214 -18.41 -5.84 0.33
N TRP A 215 -17.90 -6.89 -0.24
CA TRP A 215 -16.47 -7.21 -0.23
C TRP A 215 -16.05 -7.77 -1.59
N LEU A 216 -14.77 -7.63 -1.93
CA LEU A 216 -14.19 -8.16 -3.16
C LEU A 216 -12.83 -8.79 -2.88
N ALA A 217 -12.54 -9.86 -3.60
CA ALA A 217 -11.18 -10.35 -3.78
C ALA A 217 -10.54 -9.60 -4.95
N VAL A 218 -9.38 -9.01 -4.73
CA VAL A 218 -8.58 -8.38 -5.79
C VAL A 218 -7.25 -9.12 -5.87
N PRO A 219 -7.18 -10.15 -6.74
CA PRO A 219 -5.96 -10.91 -6.92
C PRO A 219 -4.81 -10.04 -7.38
N ALA A 220 -3.61 -10.40 -6.92
CA ALA A 220 -2.38 -9.74 -7.32
C ALA A 220 -1.37 -10.77 -7.84
N SER A 221 -0.69 -10.46 -8.91
CA SER A 221 0.33 -11.31 -9.50
C SER A 221 1.60 -10.52 -9.84
N LEU A 222 2.76 -11.19 -9.77
CA LEU A 222 4.01 -10.61 -10.24
C LEU A 222 4.05 -10.64 -11.78
N VAL A 223 4.41 -9.52 -12.38
CA VAL A 223 4.66 -9.43 -13.81
C VAL A 223 6.13 -9.73 -14.07
N LEU A 224 6.39 -10.92 -14.57
CA LEU A 224 7.74 -11.38 -14.86
C LEU A 224 8.06 -11.16 -16.35
N PRO A 225 9.17 -10.45 -16.67
CA PRO A 225 9.69 -10.43 -18.02
C PRO A 225 9.98 -11.85 -18.53
N VAL A 226 9.59 -12.13 -19.76
CA VAL A 226 9.75 -13.49 -20.36
C VAL A 226 11.23 -13.92 -20.36
N GLU A 227 12.14 -12.95 -20.51
CA GLU A 227 13.58 -13.16 -20.53
C GLU A 227 14.16 -13.71 -19.21
N LEU A 228 13.41 -13.59 -18.11
CA LEU A 228 13.81 -14.13 -16.80
C LEU A 228 13.39 -15.59 -16.59
N MET A 229 12.52 -16.11 -17.43
CA MET A 229 12.05 -17.49 -17.30
C MET A 229 13.18 -18.49 -17.54
N GLY A 230 13.34 -19.42 -16.59
CA GLY A 230 14.43 -20.44 -16.65
C GLY A 230 15.83 -19.93 -16.29
N ARG A 231 16.06 -18.62 -16.20
CA ARG A 231 17.34 -18.06 -15.75
C ARG A 231 17.53 -18.20 -14.24
N PRO A 232 18.79 -18.34 -13.76
CA PRO A 232 19.08 -18.26 -12.34
C PRO A 232 18.83 -16.83 -11.85
N LEU A 233 17.98 -16.68 -10.81
CA LEU A 233 17.62 -15.41 -10.20
C LEU A 233 18.12 -15.34 -8.76
N LEU A 234 18.74 -14.22 -8.39
CA LEU A 234 19.01 -13.84 -7.01
C LEU A 234 18.02 -12.75 -6.63
N ALA A 235 17.05 -13.12 -5.80
CA ALA A 235 16.01 -12.20 -5.37
C ALA A 235 16.42 -11.49 -4.07
N PHE A 236 16.21 -10.17 -4.01
CA PHE A 236 16.42 -9.40 -2.78
C PHE A 236 15.30 -8.38 -2.58
N CYS A 237 15.01 -8.04 -1.32
CA CYS A 237 14.07 -6.96 -1.01
C CYS A 237 14.22 -6.46 0.43
N GLY A 238 13.86 -5.18 0.64
CA GLY A 238 13.74 -4.49 1.93
C GLY A 238 12.31 -4.02 2.16
N ILE A 239 11.37 -4.97 2.25
CA ILE A 239 9.95 -4.75 2.51
C ILE A 239 9.53 -5.45 3.80
N GLY A 240 8.43 -5.04 4.41
CA GLY A 240 7.96 -5.56 5.70
C GLY A 240 7.71 -7.09 5.74
N LEU A 241 7.51 -7.74 4.59
CA LEU A 241 7.24 -9.18 4.46
C LEU A 241 7.97 -9.80 3.28
N PRO A 242 9.31 -9.95 3.35
CA PRO A 242 10.16 -10.46 2.27
C PRO A 242 9.72 -11.83 1.73
N GLN A 243 9.28 -12.70 2.62
CA GLN A 243 8.88 -14.07 2.28
C GLN A 243 7.73 -14.12 1.25
N LYS A 244 6.84 -13.10 1.23
CA LYS A 244 5.78 -13.02 0.23
C LYS A 244 6.33 -12.82 -1.18
N PHE A 245 7.30 -11.93 -1.33
CA PHE A 245 7.95 -11.69 -2.62
C PHE A 245 8.66 -12.95 -3.13
N PHE A 246 9.43 -13.61 -2.27
CA PHE A 246 10.13 -14.85 -2.65
C PHE A 246 9.18 -16.00 -2.95
N ALA A 247 8.11 -16.16 -2.15
CA ALA A 247 7.09 -17.18 -2.42
C ALA A 247 6.35 -16.91 -3.73
N ALA A 248 6.01 -15.66 -4.02
CA ALA A 248 5.33 -15.30 -5.27
C ALA A 248 6.22 -15.57 -6.50
N LEU A 249 7.54 -15.29 -6.42
CA LEU A 249 8.48 -15.66 -7.48
C LEU A 249 8.57 -17.19 -7.68
N ALA A 250 8.63 -17.94 -6.58
CA ALA A 250 8.66 -19.41 -6.62
C ALA A 250 7.37 -20.00 -7.22
N GLN A 251 6.19 -19.47 -6.85
CA GLN A 251 4.91 -19.88 -7.42
C GLN A 251 4.79 -19.60 -8.92
N ARG A 252 5.52 -18.59 -9.42
CA ARG A 252 5.62 -18.28 -10.86
C ARG A 252 6.66 -19.15 -11.60
N GLY A 253 7.24 -20.15 -10.92
CA GLY A 253 8.22 -21.06 -11.52
C GLY A 253 9.62 -20.47 -11.69
N CYS A 254 9.94 -19.37 -11.00
CA CYS A 254 11.27 -18.77 -11.07
C CYS A 254 12.34 -19.66 -10.42
N ARG A 255 13.49 -19.80 -11.08
CA ARG A 255 14.66 -20.51 -10.55
C ARG A 255 15.44 -19.59 -9.62
N LEU A 256 15.07 -19.60 -8.32
CA LEU A 256 15.75 -18.81 -7.29
C LEU A 256 17.02 -19.54 -6.81
N VAL A 257 18.19 -18.99 -7.11
CA VAL A 257 19.49 -19.49 -6.64
C VAL A 257 19.98 -18.78 -5.39
N GLY A 258 19.33 -17.69 -5.00
CA GLY A 258 19.61 -16.96 -3.77
C GLY A 258 18.46 -16.04 -3.35
N ARG A 259 18.43 -15.73 -2.05
CA ARG A 259 17.46 -14.80 -1.42
C ARG A 259 18.20 -13.95 -0.43
N GLU A 260 18.05 -12.62 -0.52
CA GLU A 260 18.67 -11.66 0.40
C GLU A 260 17.59 -10.75 0.98
N GLU A 261 17.52 -10.70 2.30
CA GLU A 261 16.55 -9.89 3.03
C GLU A 261 17.25 -8.67 3.63
N PHE A 262 16.66 -7.50 3.41
CA PHE A 262 17.07 -6.25 4.04
C PHE A 262 15.97 -5.77 5.01
N PRO A 263 16.30 -4.92 5.97
CA PRO A 263 15.29 -4.26 6.80
C PRO A 263 14.26 -3.51 5.94
N ASP A 264 13.03 -3.39 6.44
CA ASP A 264 12.00 -2.58 5.77
C ASP A 264 12.47 -1.13 5.60
N HIS A 265 12.22 -0.56 4.42
CA HIS A 265 12.70 0.76 4.02
C HIS A 265 14.24 0.93 4.05
N HIS A 266 14.99 -0.14 3.78
CA HIS A 266 16.45 -0.11 3.78
C HIS A 266 17.00 0.96 2.82
N PRO A 267 17.86 1.90 3.29
CA PRO A 267 18.54 2.85 2.43
C PRO A 267 19.77 2.18 1.82
N TYR A 268 19.61 1.64 0.62
CA TYR A 268 20.70 0.92 -0.05
C TYR A 268 21.92 1.82 -0.26
N ALA A 269 23.10 1.25 0.04
CA ALA A 269 24.39 1.86 -0.21
C ALA A 269 25.11 1.16 -1.38
N ARG A 270 26.13 1.81 -1.93
CA ARG A 270 26.97 1.21 -3.00
C ARG A 270 27.56 -0.14 -2.60
N ALA A 271 27.98 -0.27 -1.35
CA ALA A 271 28.49 -1.53 -0.79
C ALA A 271 27.44 -2.67 -0.81
N ASP A 272 26.16 -2.37 -0.58
CA ASP A 272 25.08 -3.37 -0.68
C ASP A 272 24.95 -3.88 -2.12
N LEU A 273 24.96 -2.96 -3.09
CA LEU A 273 24.87 -3.30 -4.51
C LEU A 273 26.08 -4.12 -4.96
N GLU A 274 27.30 -3.74 -4.57
CA GLU A 274 28.53 -4.46 -4.87
C GLU A 274 28.49 -5.89 -4.29
N ARG A 275 28.04 -6.04 -3.04
CA ARG A 275 27.84 -7.33 -2.38
C ARG A 275 26.82 -8.20 -3.13
N LEU A 276 25.68 -7.64 -3.53
CA LEU A 276 24.65 -8.35 -4.28
C LEU A 276 25.17 -8.81 -5.65
N LEU A 277 25.93 -7.95 -6.35
CA LEU A 277 26.54 -8.28 -7.64
C LEU A 277 27.61 -9.38 -7.51
N ALA A 278 28.42 -9.35 -6.45
CA ALA A 278 29.40 -10.40 -6.18
C ALA A 278 28.70 -11.74 -5.88
N LEU A 279 27.64 -11.75 -5.09
CA LEU A 279 26.82 -12.93 -4.83
C LEU A 279 26.15 -13.47 -6.10
N ALA A 280 25.65 -12.59 -6.97
CA ALA A 280 25.03 -12.98 -8.23
C ALA A 280 26.05 -13.66 -9.17
N ARG A 281 27.28 -13.12 -9.25
CA ARG A 281 28.38 -13.72 -10.02
C ARG A 281 28.76 -15.10 -9.48
N ALA A 282 28.85 -15.26 -8.17
CA ALA A 282 29.18 -16.53 -7.51
C ALA A 282 28.07 -17.59 -7.67
N LYS A 283 26.83 -17.14 -7.91
CA LYS A 283 25.66 -17.99 -8.10
C LYS A 283 25.22 -18.00 -9.57
N GLU A 284 25.97 -18.70 -10.40
CA GLU A 284 25.66 -18.95 -11.82
C GLU A 284 25.43 -17.67 -12.65
N ASN A 285 26.08 -16.56 -12.35
CA ASN A 285 25.81 -15.24 -12.94
C ASN A 285 24.32 -14.88 -12.90
N ALA A 286 23.67 -15.11 -11.77
CA ALA A 286 22.25 -14.89 -11.58
C ALA A 286 21.86 -13.43 -11.88
N THR A 287 20.68 -13.25 -12.45
CA THR A 287 20.07 -11.91 -12.57
C THR A 287 19.52 -11.49 -11.22
N LEU A 288 19.86 -10.28 -10.79
CA LEU A 288 19.28 -9.67 -9.59
C LEU A 288 17.84 -9.24 -9.86
N VAL A 289 16.92 -9.68 -9.02
CA VAL A 289 15.51 -9.26 -9.09
C VAL A 289 15.05 -8.69 -7.76
N THR A 290 14.27 -7.62 -7.81
CA THR A 290 13.81 -6.93 -6.61
C THR A 290 12.40 -6.36 -6.79
N THR A 291 11.83 -5.78 -5.72
CA THR A 291 10.55 -5.07 -5.83
C THR A 291 10.72 -3.71 -6.50
N VAL A 292 9.65 -3.14 -7.05
CA VAL A 292 9.66 -1.78 -7.62
C VAL A 292 10.07 -0.75 -6.56
N LYS A 293 9.63 -0.91 -5.31
CA LYS A 293 10.02 -0.02 -4.19
C LYS A 293 11.51 -0.02 -3.93
N ASP A 294 12.11 -1.19 -3.86
CA ASP A 294 13.55 -1.32 -3.61
C ASP A 294 14.37 -0.84 -4.80
N TRP A 295 13.89 -1.10 -6.02
CA TRP A 295 14.54 -0.62 -7.24
C TRP A 295 14.57 0.93 -7.28
N GLN A 296 13.50 1.61 -6.90
CA GLN A 296 13.47 3.08 -6.83
C GLN A 296 14.48 3.65 -5.83
N ARG A 297 14.69 2.96 -4.70
CA ARG A 297 15.74 3.33 -3.73
C ARG A 297 17.15 3.11 -4.25
N LEU A 298 17.31 2.16 -5.17
CA LEU A 298 18.57 1.86 -5.85
C LEU A 298 18.82 2.75 -7.07
N ALA A 299 17.80 3.37 -7.66
CA ALA A 299 17.88 4.06 -8.96
C ALA A 299 19.03 5.07 -9.04
N GLY A 300 19.25 5.85 -7.96
CA GLY A 300 20.38 6.78 -7.89
C GLY A 300 21.77 6.13 -7.88
N LEU A 301 21.87 4.88 -7.44
CA LEU A 301 23.13 4.11 -7.43
C LEU A 301 23.37 3.37 -8.76
N LEU A 302 22.32 3.18 -9.57
CA LEU A 302 22.39 2.45 -10.84
C LEU A 302 22.83 3.35 -12.00
N GLN A 303 22.65 4.69 -11.88
CA GLN A 303 23.04 5.64 -12.95
C GLN A 303 24.55 5.61 -13.29
N ASP A 304 25.41 5.24 -12.32
CA ASP A 304 26.87 5.13 -12.50
C ASP A 304 27.38 3.67 -12.56
N GLY A 305 26.51 2.70 -12.75
CA GLY A 305 26.85 1.29 -12.56
C GLY A 305 26.21 0.33 -13.57
N PRO A 306 26.27 -0.98 -13.32
CA PRO A 306 25.83 -2.03 -14.25
C PRO A 306 24.30 -2.01 -14.41
N GLU A 307 23.80 -1.01 -15.12
CA GLU A 307 22.43 -0.98 -15.63
C GLU A 307 22.14 -2.27 -16.40
N GLY A 308 21.00 -2.88 -16.11
CA GLY A 308 20.59 -4.14 -16.75
C GLY A 308 20.83 -5.41 -15.94
N ARG A 309 21.52 -5.33 -14.78
CA ARG A 309 21.69 -6.49 -13.88
C ARG A 309 20.67 -6.56 -12.74
N VAL A 310 19.94 -5.48 -12.46
CA VAL A 310 18.89 -5.43 -11.44
C VAL A 310 17.55 -5.17 -12.12
N VAL A 311 16.64 -6.13 -12.03
CA VAL A 311 15.33 -6.06 -12.68
C VAL A 311 14.25 -5.89 -11.63
N PRO A 312 13.48 -4.78 -11.66
CA PRO A 312 12.30 -4.64 -10.81
C PRO A 312 11.19 -5.56 -11.29
N ILE A 313 10.54 -6.23 -10.35
CA ILE A 313 9.39 -7.09 -10.61
C ILE A 313 8.13 -6.38 -10.11
N PRO A 314 7.29 -5.82 -11.00
CA PRO A 314 6.06 -5.16 -10.60
C PRO A 314 5.00 -6.14 -10.14
N LEU A 315 4.19 -5.69 -9.18
CA LEU A 315 2.97 -6.34 -8.76
C LEU A 315 1.81 -5.72 -9.55
N GLN A 316 1.03 -6.56 -10.25
CA GLN A 316 -0.15 -6.16 -10.98
C GLN A 316 -1.40 -6.74 -10.31
N LEU A 317 -2.40 -5.92 -10.13
CA LEU A 317 -3.73 -6.32 -9.69
C LEU A 317 -4.57 -6.77 -10.89
N ASP A 318 -5.50 -7.67 -10.64
CA ASP A 318 -6.47 -8.10 -11.64
C ASP A 318 -7.34 -6.92 -12.10
N GLY A 319 -7.35 -6.66 -13.41
CA GLY A 319 -8.00 -5.48 -13.98
C GLY A 319 -9.52 -5.50 -13.85
N ASP A 320 -10.14 -6.67 -14.05
CA ASP A 320 -11.60 -6.81 -13.96
C ASP A 320 -12.05 -6.64 -12.51
N ALA A 321 -11.31 -7.20 -11.55
CA ALA A 321 -11.58 -7.00 -10.12
C ALA A 321 -11.41 -5.53 -9.70
N VAL A 322 -10.42 -4.82 -10.26
CA VAL A 322 -10.23 -3.37 -10.02
C VAL A 322 -11.39 -2.57 -10.62
N ALA A 323 -11.84 -2.88 -11.84
CA ALA A 323 -12.97 -2.21 -12.47
C ALA A 323 -14.27 -2.43 -11.68
N GLN A 324 -14.51 -3.67 -11.23
CA GLN A 324 -15.64 -4.00 -10.36
C GLN A 324 -15.60 -3.25 -9.02
N LEU A 325 -14.40 -3.14 -8.42
CA LEU A 325 -14.23 -2.35 -7.20
C LEU A 325 -14.51 -0.86 -7.44
N ALA A 326 -14.05 -0.32 -8.56
CA ALA A 326 -14.33 1.07 -8.93
C ALA A 326 -15.84 1.33 -9.06
N ASP A 327 -16.60 0.40 -9.66
CA ASP A 327 -18.06 0.47 -9.72
C ASP A 327 -18.69 0.51 -8.32
N GLN A 328 -18.26 -0.35 -7.43
CA GLN A 328 -18.76 -0.37 -6.05
C GLN A 328 -18.44 0.93 -5.29
N VAL A 329 -17.24 1.49 -5.50
CA VAL A 329 -16.84 2.79 -4.94
C VAL A 329 -17.74 3.91 -5.48
N LEU A 330 -17.96 3.96 -6.80
CA LEU A 330 -18.83 4.98 -7.43
C LEU A 330 -20.27 4.89 -6.92
N ILE A 331 -20.81 3.68 -6.68
CA ILE A 331 -22.14 3.49 -6.05
C ILE A 331 -22.17 4.16 -4.67
N GLN A 332 -21.15 3.98 -3.86
CA GLN A 332 -21.10 4.58 -2.52
C GLN A 332 -20.97 6.12 -2.59
N LEU A 333 -20.12 6.61 -3.48
CA LEU A 333 -19.88 8.05 -3.65
C LEU A 333 -21.11 8.75 -4.26
N ALA A 334 -21.84 8.10 -5.17
CA ALA A 334 -23.03 8.64 -5.83
C ALA A 334 -24.18 8.96 -4.86
N GLN A 335 -24.23 8.30 -3.70
CA GLN A 335 -25.20 8.61 -2.64
C GLN A 335 -25.17 10.11 -2.23
N ARG A 336 -24.00 10.73 -2.33
CA ARG A 336 -23.82 12.15 -2.02
C ARG A 336 -23.52 12.99 -3.26
N PHE A 337 -22.96 12.39 -4.30
CA PHE A 337 -22.53 13.04 -5.53
C PHE A 337 -23.19 12.38 -6.75
N PRO A 338 -24.48 12.66 -7.03
CA PRO A 338 -25.26 11.95 -8.05
C PRO A 338 -24.67 12.02 -9.47
N TYR A 339 -23.87 13.04 -9.79
CA TYR A 339 -23.22 13.17 -11.09
C TYR A 339 -22.25 12.00 -11.39
N LEU A 340 -21.80 11.27 -10.36
CA LEU A 340 -20.92 10.10 -10.53
C LEU A 340 -21.67 8.87 -11.07
N GLU A 341 -22.99 8.84 -11.07
CA GLU A 341 -23.75 7.74 -11.68
C GLU A 341 -23.45 7.59 -13.16
N GLY A 342 -23.27 8.71 -13.87
CA GLY A 342 -22.90 8.70 -15.29
C GLY A 342 -21.50 8.18 -15.61
N VAL A 343 -20.60 8.15 -14.62
CA VAL A 343 -19.20 7.69 -14.78
C VAL A 343 -19.08 6.16 -14.74
N ARG A 344 -20.11 5.43 -14.28
CA ARG A 344 -20.10 3.96 -14.10
C ARG A 344 -20.06 3.17 -15.41
N HIS A 345 -20.50 3.77 -16.50
CA HIS A 345 -20.73 3.10 -17.79
C HIS A 345 -19.80 3.57 -18.92
N GLY A 346 -18.74 4.31 -18.56
CA GLY A 346 -17.77 4.86 -19.53
C GLY A 346 -16.53 3.98 -19.77
#